data_0b5d04fb15a709a0842ecc54d085b25d
#
_entry.id   0b5d04fb15a709a0842ecc54d085b25d
#
_cell.length_a   1.000
_cell.length_b   1.000
_cell.length_c   1.000
_cell.angle_alpha   90.00
_cell.angle_beta   90.00
_cell.angle_gamma   90.00
#
_symmetry.space_group_name_H-M   'P 1'
#
loop_
_entity.id
_entity.type
_entity.pdbx_description
1 polymer ?
#
loop_
_entity_poly.entity_id
_entity_poly.type
_entity_poly.pdbx_seq_one_letter_code
_entity_poly.pdbx_strand_id
1 'polypeptide(L)'
;DEKNYPVCDYMDFAKAVLKIPEAHEMVTKYTVLDNDKKKLLILRPYQIHAIKAMRNASKQGKSGFIWHTTGSGKTMTSYKATRNLLMDIPSIEKTVFLIDRKDLDMQTKMAFQSYADNDTIDVDDTDYVDTLIKRMTDGNRQMIVTTRQKMQTMISNRLKEGTKEYQIIKNLRVAFVVDECHRAVTPETKRKLEQFFNNSLWYGFTGTPIFEQNKYEQKGDLPQTTEQLYGKCLHSYTIKEAIHDEAVLGFMVENLGPKNKDVDESAYLSEKHMRNVLDVILNQSATKLGMQNGKGRTYEGILTVK
;
A
#
# COMPACT_ATOMS: atom_id res chain seq x y z
N ASP A 1 -15.15 -10.14 -13.94
CA ASP A 1 -15.67 -10.95 -12.82
C ASP A 1 -14.72 -10.86 -11.61
N GLU A 2 -14.95 -11.66 -10.58
CA GLU A 2 -14.15 -11.65 -9.34
C GLU A 2 -12.68 -12.06 -9.53
N LYS A 3 -12.38 -12.72 -10.63
CA LYS A 3 -11.02 -13.13 -11.02
C LYS A 3 -10.40 -12.22 -12.07
N ASN A 4 -10.98 -11.04 -12.29
CA ASN A 4 -10.60 -10.08 -13.33
C ASN A 4 -10.73 -10.56 -14.79
N TYR A 5 -11.46 -11.65 -15.03
CA TYR A 5 -11.76 -12.02 -16.41
C TYR A 5 -12.82 -11.10 -17.02
N PRO A 6 -12.68 -10.71 -18.30
CA PRO A 6 -13.65 -9.86 -18.95
C PRO A 6 -15.02 -10.56 -19.04
N VAL A 7 -16.08 -9.80 -18.77
CA VAL A 7 -17.45 -10.23 -19.01
C VAL A 7 -17.83 -9.74 -20.41
N CYS A 8 -17.83 -10.64 -21.37
CA CYS A 8 -18.02 -10.29 -22.78
C CYS A 8 -19.49 -10.10 -23.16
N ASP A 9 -20.42 -10.70 -22.41
CA ASP A 9 -21.84 -10.50 -22.62
C ASP A 9 -22.31 -9.23 -21.93
N TYR A 10 -22.79 -8.26 -22.74
CA TYR A 10 -23.25 -6.97 -22.22
C TYR A 10 -24.54 -7.07 -21.39
N MET A 11 -25.40 -8.07 -21.66
CA MET A 11 -26.62 -8.29 -20.88
C MET A 11 -26.28 -8.86 -19.51
N ASP A 12 -25.31 -9.78 -19.41
CA ASP A 12 -24.85 -10.30 -18.15
C ASP A 12 -24.13 -9.23 -17.33
N PHE A 13 -23.33 -8.38 -17.98
CA PHE A 13 -22.74 -7.20 -17.35
C PHE A 13 -23.84 -6.26 -16.81
N ALA A 14 -24.83 -5.91 -17.65
CA ALA A 14 -25.91 -5.01 -17.26
C ALA A 14 -26.72 -5.56 -16.06
N LYS A 15 -27.05 -6.85 -16.08
CA LYS A 15 -27.75 -7.52 -14.96
C LYS A 15 -26.92 -7.55 -13.68
N ALA A 16 -25.59 -7.69 -13.80
CA ALA A 16 -24.71 -7.77 -12.64
C ALA A 16 -24.38 -6.40 -12.03
N VAL A 17 -24.24 -5.35 -12.85
CA VAL A 17 -23.67 -4.06 -12.43
C VAL A 17 -24.67 -2.91 -12.48
N LEU A 18 -25.55 -2.87 -13.49
CA LEU A 18 -26.43 -1.71 -13.73
C LEU A 18 -27.78 -1.79 -13.02
N LYS A 19 -27.97 -2.73 -12.13
CA LYS A 19 -29.18 -2.82 -11.29
C LYS A 19 -28.94 -2.16 -9.92
N ILE A 20 -30.02 -1.81 -9.24
CA ILE A 20 -29.98 -1.37 -7.84
C ILE A 20 -29.98 -2.64 -6.95
N PRO A 21 -29.12 -2.73 -5.90
CA PRO A 21 -28.28 -1.66 -5.32
C PRO A 21 -26.86 -1.52 -5.93
N GLU A 22 -26.44 -2.40 -6.82
CA GLU A 22 -25.06 -2.49 -7.30
C GLU A 22 -24.61 -1.20 -8.01
N ALA A 23 -25.43 -0.65 -8.90
CA ALA A 23 -25.12 0.62 -9.57
C ALA A 23 -24.97 1.78 -8.57
N HIS A 24 -25.82 1.82 -7.54
CA HIS A 24 -25.73 2.81 -6.49
C HIS A 24 -24.43 2.65 -5.67
N GLU A 25 -24.05 1.41 -5.34
CA GLU A 25 -22.77 1.14 -4.66
C GLU A 25 -21.57 1.55 -5.51
N MET A 26 -21.60 1.32 -6.82
CA MET A 26 -20.52 1.76 -7.73
C MET A 26 -20.30 3.26 -7.64
N VAL A 27 -21.37 4.04 -7.68
CA VAL A 27 -21.28 5.50 -7.60
C VAL A 27 -20.84 5.97 -6.22
N THR A 28 -21.45 5.47 -5.15
CA THR A 28 -21.23 6.00 -3.79
C THR A 28 -19.99 5.44 -3.11
N LYS A 29 -19.71 4.14 -3.29
CA LYS A 29 -18.63 3.45 -2.56
C LYS A 29 -17.36 3.25 -3.36
N TYR A 30 -17.45 3.19 -4.71
CA TYR A 30 -16.32 2.79 -5.55
C TYR A 30 -15.93 3.84 -6.59
N THR A 31 -16.40 5.07 -6.40
CA THR A 31 -16.02 6.21 -7.21
C THR A 31 -15.22 7.20 -6.35
N VAL A 32 -14.17 7.76 -6.92
CA VAL A 32 -13.31 8.78 -6.30
C VAL A 32 -13.35 10.03 -7.18
N LEU A 33 -13.60 11.17 -6.58
CA LEU A 33 -13.48 12.47 -7.25
C LEU A 33 -12.04 12.98 -7.06
N ASP A 34 -11.27 13.01 -8.14
CA ASP A 34 -9.95 13.60 -8.17
C ASP A 34 -10.11 15.10 -8.45
N ASN A 35 -10.00 15.91 -7.40
CA ASN A 35 -10.26 17.34 -7.50
C ASN A 35 -9.17 18.09 -8.28
N ASP A 36 -7.92 17.64 -8.20
CA ASP A 36 -6.81 18.25 -8.94
C ASP A 36 -6.97 18.03 -10.45
N LYS A 37 -7.29 16.81 -10.84
CA LYS A 37 -7.47 16.44 -12.25
C LYS A 37 -8.88 16.73 -12.77
N LYS A 38 -9.81 17.17 -11.91
CA LYS A 38 -11.24 17.37 -12.25
C LYS A 38 -11.86 16.15 -12.93
N LYS A 39 -11.56 14.97 -12.41
CA LYS A 39 -11.99 13.68 -12.97
C LYS A 39 -12.72 12.83 -11.95
N LEU A 40 -13.77 12.19 -12.41
CA LEU A 40 -14.44 11.13 -11.68
C LEU A 40 -13.79 9.79 -12.04
N LEU A 41 -13.21 9.13 -11.07
CA LEU A 41 -12.50 7.87 -11.22
C LEU A 41 -13.31 6.73 -10.63
N ILE A 42 -13.63 5.74 -11.43
CA ILE A 42 -14.27 4.51 -10.96
C ILE A 42 -13.17 3.50 -10.67
N LEU A 43 -13.23 2.88 -9.48
CA LEU A 43 -12.28 1.84 -9.10
C LEU A 43 -12.38 0.63 -10.04
N ARG A 44 -11.25 0.04 -10.35
CA ARG A 44 -11.18 -1.20 -11.13
C ARG A 44 -11.70 -2.39 -10.32
N PRO A 45 -12.16 -3.47 -10.96
CA PRO A 45 -12.75 -4.63 -10.25
C PRO A 45 -11.87 -5.17 -9.13
N TYR A 46 -10.57 -5.38 -9.37
CA TYR A 46 -9.66 -5.89 -8.33
C TYR A 46 -9.54 -4.95 -7.10
N GLN A 47 -9.64 -3.62 -7.31
CA GLN A 47 -9.64 -2.65 -6.22
C GLN A 47 -10.93 -2.75 -5.39
N ILE A 48 -12.06 -2.94 -6.07
CA ILE A 48 -13.37 -3.15 -5.41
C ILE A 48 -13.34 -4.43 -4.59
N HIS A 49 -12.79 -5.52 -5.14
CA HIS A 49 -12.68 -6.80 -4.43
C HIS A 49 -11.79 -6.69 -3.20
N ALA A 50 -10.67 -5.97 -3.30
CA ALA A 50 -9.80 -5.70 -2.15
C ALA A 50 -10.54 -4.95 -1.03
N ILE A 51 -11.30 -3.90 -1.36
CA ILE A 51 -12.10 -3.13 -0.39
C ILE A 51 -13.20 -4.02 0.24
N LYS A 52 -13.89 -4.81 -0.57
CA LYS A 52 -14.91 -5.77 -0.06
C LYS A 52 -14.28 -6.80 0.89
N ALA A 53 -13.11 -7.33 0.55
CA ALA A 53 -12.39 -8.29 1.39
C ALA A 53 -11.99 -7.67 2.74
N MET A 54 -11.46 -6.45 2.74
CA MET A 54 -11.15 -5.71 3.97
C MET A 54 -12.39 -5.45 4.82
N ARG A 55 -13.49 -5.01 4.20
CA ARG A 55 -14.77 -4.79 4.90
C ARG A 55 -15.26 -6.07 5.57
N ASN A 56 -15.20 -7.20 4.85
CA ASN A 56 -15.64 -8.49 5.39
C ASN A 56 -14.76 -8.97 6.54
N ALA A 57 -13.43 -8.79 6.43
CA ALA A 57 -12.49 -9.07 7.51
C ALA A 57 -12.78 -8.19 8.74
N SER A 58 -13.02 -6.89 8.55
CA SER A 58 -13.36 -5.95 9.64
C SER A 58 -14.63 -6.34 10.39
N LYS A 59 -15.69 -6.79 9.68
CA LYS A 59 -16.92 -7.30 10.31
C LYS A 59 -16.67 -8.51 11.19
N GLN A 60 -15.66 -9.31 10.85
CA GLN A 60 -15.25 -10.48 11.63
C GLN A 60 -14.20 -10.16 12.70
N GLY A 61 -13.80 -8.89 12.85
CA GLY A 61 -12.73 -8.48 13.78
C GLY A 61 -11.34 -8.98 13.36
N LYS A 62 -11.12 -9.25 12.08
CA LYS A 62 -9.86 -9.80 11.56
C LYS A 62 -9.04 -8.73 10.86
N SER A 63 -7.75 -8.75 11.09
CA SER A 63 -6.73 -7.99 10.34
C SER A 63 -6.26 -8.77 9.11
N GLY A 64 -5.48 -8.13 8.23
CA GLY A 64 -4.88 -8.80 7.07
C GLY A 64 -4.09 -7.83 6.19
N PHE A 65 -3.64 -8.33 5.03
CA PHE A 65 -2.96 -7.48 4.07
C PHE A 65 -3.49 -7.65 2.64
N ILE A 66 -3.24 -6.64 1.83
CA ILE A 66 -3.56 -6.57 0.40
C ILE A 66 -2.25 -6.59 -0.37
N TRP A 67 -2.10 -7.57 -1.24
CA TRP A 67 -0.94 -7.68 -2.12
C TRP A 67 -1.28 -7.14 -3.51
N HIS A 68 -0.98 -5.88 -3.73
CA HIS A 68 -1.16 -5.22 -5.02
C HIS A 68 0.18 -4.72 -5.56
N THR A 69 0.50 -5.06 -6.80
CA THR A 69 1.76 -4.67 -7.44
C THR A 69 1.91 -3.15 -7.56
N THR A 70 3.13 -2.69 -7.77
CA THR A 70 3.40 -1.27 -8.07
C THR A 70 2.70 -0.86 -9.37
N GLY A 71 2.19 0.38 -9.43
CA GLY A 71 1.44 0.87 -10.58
C GLY A 71 -0.05 0.46 -10.62
N SER A 72 -0.52 -0.39 -9.72
CA SER A 72 -1.93 -0.83 -9.65
C SER A 72 -2.89 0.19 -9.01
N GLY A 73 -2.42 1.38 -8.65
CA GLY A 73 -3.25 2.40 -7.98
C GLY A 73 -3.51 2.12 -6.50
N LYS A 74 -2.54 1.54 -5.78
CA LYS A 74 -2.63 1.24 -4.34
C LYS A 74 -3.08 2.44 -3.52
N THR A 75 -2.53 3.63 -3.76
CA THR A 75 -2.85 4.86 -3.02
C THR A 75 -4.34 5.20 -3.08
N MET A 76 -4.95 5.13 -4.27
CA MET A 76 -6.39 5.37 -4.42
C MET A 76 -7.22 4.26 -3.77
N THR A 77 -6.78 3.00 -3.91
CA THR A 77 -7.46 1.85 -3.29
C THR A 77 -7.42 1.94 -1.78
N SER A 78 -6.25 2.23 -1.19
CA SER A 78 -6.06 2.33 0.26
C SER A 78 -6.81 3.53 0.85
N TYR A 79 -6.83 4.69 0.17
CA TYR A 79 -7.66 5.82 0.54
C TYR A 79 -9.14 5.41 0.62
N LYS A 80 -9.67 4.87 -0.48
CA LYS A 80 -11.09 4.51 -0.55
C LYS A 80 -11.46 3.38 0.40
N ALA A 81 -10.54 2.42 0.62
CA ALA A 81 -10.72 1.38 1.63
C ALA A 81 -10.82 1.97 3.04
N THR A 82 -9.90 2.86 3.40
CA THR A 82 -9.88 3.54 4.71
C THR A 82 -11.17 4.31 4.97
N ARG A 83 -11.62 5.06 3.96
CA ARG A 83 -12.89 5.79 3.99
C ARG A 83 -14.09 4.86 4.18
N ASN A 84 -14.15 3.80 3.35
CA ASN A 84 -15.30 2.89 3.38
C ASN A 84 -15.36 2.08 4.68
N LEU A 85 -14.23 1.73 5.30
CA LEU A 85 -14.21 1.12 6.63
C LEU A 85 -14.88 2.03 7.67
N LEU A 86 -14.55 3.32 7.65
CA LEU A 86 -15.16 4.29 8.56
C LEU A 86 -16.67 4.42 8.31
N MET A 87 -17.10 4.47 7.05
CA MET A 87 -18.51 4.66 6.70
C MET A 87 -19.35 3.40 6.90
N ASP A 88 -18.83 2.23 6.50
CA ASP A 88 -19.58 0.98 6.46
C ASP A 88 -19.57 0.19 7.79
N ILE A 89 -18.62 0.49 8.69
CA ILE A 89 -18.46 -0.22 9.96
C ILE A 89 -18.70 0.74 11.13
N PRO A 90 -19.93 0.82 11.67
CA PRO A 90 -20.27 1.80 12.72
C PRO A 90 -19.44 1.67 14.00
N SER A 91 -18.92 0.47 14.29
CA SER A 91 -18.09 0.23 15.46
C SER A 91 -16.66 0.81 15.35
N ILE A 92 -16.19 1.17 14.15
CA ILE A 92 -14.90 1.82 13.97
C ILE A 92 -15.07 3.31 14.23
N GLU A 93 -14.41 3.83 15.24
CA GLU A 93 -14.48 5.23 15.64
C GLU A 93 -13.48 6.10 14.87
N LYS A 94 -12.29 5.56 14.62
CA LYS A 94 -11.24 6.22 13.86
C LYS A 94 -10.65 5.26 12.83
N THR A 95 -10.36 5.77 11.65
CA THR A 95 -9.44 5.11 10.71
C THR A 95 -8.16 5.92 10.63
N VAL A 96 -7.02 5.24 10.74
CA VAL A 96 -5.71 5.88 10.74
C VAL A 96 -4.91 5.35 9.56
N PHE A 97 -4.59 6.24 8.63
CA PHE A 97 -3.71 5.93 7.52
C PHE A 97 -2.28 6.27 7.90
N LEU A 98 -1.44 5.23 7.98
CA LEU A 98 -0.03 5.37 8.34
C LEU A 98 0.85 5.40 7.10
N ILE A 99 1.60 6.48 6.96
CA ILE A 99 2.56 6.72 5.88
C ILE A 99 3.99 6.64 6.45
N ASP A 100 4.93 6.09 5.69
CA ASP A 100 6.35 6.21 6.02
C ASP A 100 6.79 7.66 5.76
N ARG A 101 7.63 8.20 6.65
CA ARG A 101 8.15 9.58 6.55
C ARG A 101 8.93 9.84 5.26
N LYS A 102 9.54 8.79 4.68
CA LYS A 102 10.28 8.87 3.43
C LYS A 102 9.36 8.95 2.20
N ASP A 103 8.15 8.41 2.32
CA ASP A 103 7.15 8.35 1.26
C ASP A 103 6.09 9.45 1.37
N LEU A 104 6.24 10.42 2.27
CA LEU A 104 5.59 11.70 2.18
C LEU A 104 6.10 12.43 0.94
N ASP A 105 6.16 11.68 -0.18
CA ASP A 105 6.24 12.32 -1.46
C ASP A 105 5.04 13.26 -1.54
N MET A 106 5.31 14.49 -1.83
CA MET A 106 4.31 15.56 -1.98
C MET A 106 3.12 15.08 -2.83
N GLN A 107 3.36 14.16 -3.76
CA GLN A 107 2.37 13.53 -4.63
C GLN A 107 1.33 12.68 -3.88
N THR A 108 1.73 11.84 -2.93
CA THR A 108 0.78 11.01 -2.16
C THR A 108 -0.09 11.88 -1.26
N LYS A 109 0.50 12.87 -0.62
CA LYS A 109 -0.22 13.84 0.22
C LYS A 109 -1.22 14.65 -0.62
N MET A 110 -0.77 15.21 -1.74
CA MET A 110 -1.63 15.95 -2.67
C MET A 110 -2.77 15.08 -3.21
N ALA A 111 -2.47 13.81 -3.58
CA ALA A 111 -3.50 12.88 -4.03
C ALA A 111 -4.56 12.61 -2.96
N PHE A 112 -4.14 12.38 -1.71
CA PHE A 112 -5.09 12.19 -0.60
C PHE A 112 -5.93 13.43 -0.33
N GLN A 113 -5.33 14.62 -0.33
CA GLN A 113 -6.04 15.88 -0.19
C GLN A 113 -7.03 16.09 -1.33
N SER A 114 -6.60 15.86 -2.57
CA SER A 114 -7.45 15.95 -3.76
C SER A 114 -8.66 15.00 -3.72
N TYR A 115 -8.47 13.79 -3.18
CA TYR A 115 -9.56 12.81 -2.99
C TYR A 115 -10.50 13.18 -1.84
N ALA A 116 -10.02 13.92 -0.84
CA ALA A 116 -10.73 14.28 0.35
C ALA A 116 -11.49 15.61 0.25
N ASP A 117 -11.04 16.52 -0.61
CA ASP A 117 -11.58 17.90 -0.72
C ASP A 117 -13.10 17.98 -0.92
N ASN A 118 -13.71 16.94 -1.48
CA ASN A 118 -15.13 16.85 -1.71
C ASN A 118 -15.79 15.72 -0.90
N ASP A 119 -15.08 15.19 0.09
CA ASP A 119 -15.62 14.16 0.96
C ASP A 119 -16.07 14.77 2.31
N THR A 120 -17.06 14.16 2.92
CA THR A 120 -17.53 14.53 4.28
C THR A 120 -16.54 14.11 5.38
N ILE A 121 -15.40 13.54 4.98
CA ILE A 121 -14.38 13.04 5.90
C ILE A 121 -13.22 14.03 5.92
N ASP A 122 -12.97 14.62 7.08
CA ASP A 122 -11.77 15.39 7.32
C ASP A 122 -10.53 14.47 7.19
N VAL A 123 -9.79 14.68 6.12
CA VAL A 123 -8.44 14.14 5.98
C VAL A 123 -7.48 15.19 6.50
N ASP A 124 -7.12 15.04 7.74
CA ASP A 124 -6.22 16.00 8.38
C ASP A 124 -4.80 15.45 8.44
N ASP A 125 -3.91 16.22 7.86
CA ASP A 125 -2.49 16.05 8.06
C ASP A 125 -2.12 16.62 9.43
N THR A 126 -1.71 15.74 10.31
CA THR A 126 -1.31 16.14 11.66
C THR A 126 0.14 16.62 11.64
N ASP A 127 0.39 17.88 11.38
CA ASP A 127 1.75 18.44 11.41
C ASP A 127 2.40 18.29 12.80
N TYR A 128 1.61 18.39 13.85
CA TYR A 128 2.05 18.32 15.24
C TYR A 128 1.40 17.16 16.00
N VAL A 129 2.14 16.58 16.96
CA VAL A 129 1.63 15.49 17.81
C VAL A 129 0.42 15.91 18.64
N ASP A 130 0.37 17.17 19.06
CA ASP A 130 -0.76 17.70 19.84
C ASP A 130 -2.05 17.77 19.01
N THR A 131 -1.93 18.08 17.72
CA THR A 131 -3.05 18.00 16.78
C THR A 131 -3.54 16.56 16.65
N LEU A 132 -2.61 15.60 16.56
CA LEU A 132 -2.97 14.18 16.53
C LEU A 132 -3.73 13.75 17.79
N ILE A 133 -3.27 14.12 18.99
CA ILE A 133 -3.97 13.85 20.26
C ILE A 133 -5.38 14.43 20.23
N LYS A 134 -5.52 15.70 19.85
CA LYS A 134 -6.80 16.37 19.76
C LYS A 134 -7.77 15.65 18.82
N ARG A 135 -7.29 15.20 17.64
CA ARG A 135 -8.09 14.44 16.66
C ARG A 135 -8.47 13.05 17.17
N MET A 136 -7.55 12.38 17.85
CA MET A 136 -7.82 11.08 18.43
C MET A 136 -8.82 11.13 19.60
N THR A 137 -8.87 12.24 20.34
CA THR A 137 -9.79 12.43 21.47
C THR A 137 -11.12 13.09 21.09
N ASP A 138 -11.23 13.63 19.88
CA ASP A 138 -12.50 14.15 19.35
C ASP A 138 -13.53 13.02 19.26
N GLY A 139 -14.76 13.28 19.71
CA GLY A 139 -15.85 12.31 19.64
C GLY A 139 -16.37 12.00 18.24
N ASN A 140 -15.95 12.75 17.22
CA ASN A 140 -16.38 12.53 15.85
C ASN A 140 -15.65 11.35 15.21
N ARG A 141 -16.35 10.64 14.34
CA ARG A 141 -15.75 9.58 13.50
C ARG A 141 -14.94 10.23 12.39
N GLN A 142 -13.63 9.96 12.35
CA GLN A 142 -12.70 10.66 11.46
C GLN A 142 -11.69 9.70 10.82
N MET A 143 -11.22 10.08 9.64
CA MET A 143 -10.05 9.51 9.00
C MET A 143 -8.84 10.41 9.30
N ILE A 144 -7.81 9.85 9.89
CA ILE A 144 -6.59 10.56 10.29
C ILE A 144 -5.43 10.04 9.44
N VAL A 145 -4.72 10.95 8.78
CA VAL A 145 -3.47 10.65 8.08
C VAL A 145 -2.30 11.08 8.94
N THR A 146 -1.41 10.17 9.25
CA THR A 146 -0.26 10.46 10.10
C THR A 146 0.92 9.56 9.83
N THR A 147 2.07 9.88 10.42
CA THR A 147 3.27 9.05 10.30
C THR A 147 3.43 8.13 11.51
N ARG A 148 4.11 7.01 11.29
CA ARG A 148 4.52 6.10 12.36
C ARG A 148 5.24 6.81 13.50
N GLN A 149 6.15 7.74 13.17
CA GLN A 149 6.94 8.47 14.18
C GLN A 149 6.05 9.34 15.08
N LYS A 150 5.07 10.04 14.49
CA LYS A 150 4.13 10.86 15.28
C LYS A 150 3.29 10.00 16.21
N MET A 151 2.80 8.83 15.73
CA MET A 151 2.08 7.87 16.57
C MET A 151 2.94 7.35 17.72
N GLN A 152 4.19 6.98 17.48
CA GLN A 152 5.12 6.56 18.52
C GLN A 152 5.40 7.67 19.53
N THR A 153 5.68 8.89 19.04
CA THR A 153 5.92 10.05 19.91
C THR A 153 4.70 10.39 20.78
N MET A 154 3.50 10.29 20.21
CA MET A 154 2.26 10.47 20.95
C MET A 154 2.18 9.51 22.13
N ILE A 155 2.36 8.22 21.88
CA ILE A 155 2.22 7.17 22.91
C ILE A 155 3.35 7.23 23.95
N SER A 156 4.61 7.38 23.48
CA SER A 156 5.77 7.27 24.36
C SER A 156 6.08 8.55 25.14
N ASN A 157 5.83 9.72 24.56
CA ASN A 157 6.35 10.98 25.10
C ASN A 157 5.27 11.99 25.51
N ARG A 158 4.06 11.88 24.99
CA ARG A 158 3.02 12.91 25.17
C ARG A 158 1.85 12.44 26.02
N LEU A 159 1.40 11.20 25.84
CA LEU A 159 0.31 10.64 26.62
C LEU A 159 0.85 10.16 27.98
N LYS A 160 0.26 10.66 29.03
CA LYS A 160 0.58 10.23 30.41
C LYS A 160 -0.46 9.23 30.88
N GLU A 161 0.01 8.10 31.38
CA GLU A 161 -0.86 7.07 31.94
C GLU A 161 -1.74 7.67 33.07
N GLY A 162 -3.01 7.28 33.10
CA GLY A 162 -3.98 7.81 34.06
C GLY A 162 -4.70 9.09 33.62
N THR A 163 -4.25 9.80 32.56
CA THR A 163 -4.98 10.95 32.03
C THR A 163 -6.23 10.55 31.25
N LYS A 164 -7.17 11.46 31.13
CA LYS A 164 -8.41 11.24 30.38
C LYS A 164 -8.13 10.95 28.91
N GLU A 165 -7.24 11.70 28.29
CA GLU A 165 -6.81 11.51 26.90
C GLU A 165 -6.21 10.13 26.67
N TYR A 166 -5.34 9.69 27.58
CA TYR A 166 -4.75 8.34 27.52
C TYR A 166 -5.83 7.26 27.52
N GLN A 167 -6.80 7.33 28.42
CA GLN A 167 -7.88 6.35 28.53
C GLN A 167 -8.80 6.35 27.29
N ILE A 168 -9.15 7.53 26.80
CA ILE A 168 -9.96 7.66 25.58
C ILE A 168 -9.26 6.98 24.42
N ILE A 169 -8.01 7.39 24.12
CA ILE A 169 -7.28 6.91 22.94
C ILE A 169 -7.00 5.41 23.01
N LYS A 170 -6.63 4.90 24.18
CA LYS A 170 -6.34 3.48 24.42
C LYS A 170 -7.54 2.57 24.09
N ASN A 171 -8.74 3.03 24.39
CA ASN A 171 -9.97 2.26 24.23
C ASN A 171 -10.68 2.46 22.89
N LEU A 172 -10.21 3.38 22.03
CA LEU A 172 -10.79 3.59 20.71
C LEU A 172 -10.78 2.31 19.87
N ARG A 173 -11.87 2.08 19.14
CA ARG A 173 -11.90 1.10 18.05
C ARG A 173 -11.28 1.72 16.80
N VAL A 174 -10.02 1.40 16.55
CA VAL A 174 -9.23 1.99 15.47
C VAL A 174 -8.95 0.97 14.37
N ALA A 175 -9.11 1.35 13.11
CA ALA A 175 -8.61 0.60 11.97
C ALA A 175 -7.38 1.32 11.38
N PHE A 176 -6.21 0.70 11.50
CA PHE A 176 -4.98 1.16 10.88
C PHE A 176 -4.87 0.63 9.46
N VAL A 177 -4.62 1.52 8.51
CA VAL A 177 -4.28 1.18 7.13
C VAL A 177 -2.85 1.66 6.86
N VAL A 178 -1.99 0.77 6.44
CA VAL A 178 -0.54 1.02 6.29
C VAL A 178 -0.15 0.83 4.84
N ASP A 179 0.26 1.91 4.18
CA ASP A 179 0.80 1.82 2.83
C ASP A 179 2.28 1.40 2.88
N GLU A 180 2.73 0.70 1.83
CA GLU A 180 4.05 0.08 1.73
C GLU A 180 4.43 -0.64 3.05
N CYS A 181 3.51 -1.45 3.55
CA CYS A 181 3.54 -2.02 4.89
C CYS A 181 4.77 -2.89 5.20
N HIS A 182 5.45 -3.41 4.16
CA HIS A 182 6.69 -4.17 4.29
C HIS A 182 7.86 -3.35 4.88
N ARG A 183 7.77 -2.01 4.83
CA ARG A 183 8.82 -1.10 5.36
C ARG A 183 8.29 0.00 6.26
N ALA A 184 7.02 0.39 6.09
CA ALA A 184 6.45 1.53 6.82
C ALA A 184 6.36 1.30 8.33
N VAL A 185 6.07 0.07 8.75
CA VAL A 185 5.93 -0.28 10.17
C VAL A 185 6.74 -1.54 10.48
N THR A 186 7.76 -1.40 11.33
CA THR A 186 8.54 -2.55 11.78
C THR A 186 7.76 -3.43 12.76
N PRO A 187 8.10 -4.73 12.88
CA PRO A 187 7.44 -5.63 13.82
C PRO A 187 7.42 -5.11 15.25
N GLU A 188 8.52 -4.52 15.72
CA GLU A 188 8.63 -3.94 17.07
C GLU A 188 7.67 -2.75 17.25
N THR A 189 7.58 -1.91 16.24
CA THR A 189 6.68 -0.75 16.27
C THR A 189 5.24 -1.17 16.30
N LYS A 190 4.86 -2.12 15.42
CA LYS A 190 3.48 -2.62 15.38
C LYS A 190 3.08 -3.23 16.71
N ARG A 191 3.95 -4.07 17.32
CA ARG A 191 3.71 -4.66 18.63
C ARG A 191 3.44 -3.59 19.69
N LYS A 192 4.25 -2.53 19.76
CA LYS A 192 4.03 -1.41 20.70
C LYS A 192 2.69 -0.71 20.49
N LEU A 193 2.32 -0.48 19.25
CA LEU A 193 1.04 0.14 18.91
C LEU A 193 -0.13 -0.79 19.27
N GLU A 194 -0.05 -2.09 18.99
CA GLU A 194 -1.07 -3.07 19.36
C GLU A 194 -1.23 -3.24 20.88
N GLN A 195 -0.13 -3.17 21.63
CA GLN A 195 -0.18 -3.18 23.08
C GLN A 195 -0.87 -1.96 23.68
N PHE A 196 -0.75 -0.81 23.00
CA PHE A 196 -1.42 0.41 23.42
C PHE A 196 -2.90 0.43 23.00
N PHE A 197 -3.21 0.15 21.71
CA PHE A 197 -4.57 0.16 21.18
C PHE A 197 -5.23 -1.20 21.36
N ASN A 198 -5.99 -1.39 22.43
CA ASN A 198 -6.63 -2.68 22.76
C ASN A 198 -7.61 -3.20 21.69
N ASN A 199 -8.24 -2.30 20.93
CA ASN A 199 -9.28 -2.60 19.97
C ASN A 199 -8.88 -2.20 18.54
N SER A 200 -7.67 -2.53 18.11
CA SER A 200 -7.20 -2.15 16.78
C SER A 200 -7.32 -3.25 15.75
N LEU A 201 -7.62 -2.85 14.50
CA LEU A 201 -7.54 -3.66 13.31
C LEU A 201 -6.41 -3.12 12.43
N TRP A 202 -5.72 -4.01 11.72
CA TRP A 202 -4.55 -3.65 10.92
C TRP A 202 -4.65 -4.17 9.50
N TYR A 203 -4.52 -3.28 8.53
CA TYR A 203 -4.56 -3.60 7.11
C TYR A 203 -3.32 -3.07 6.42
N GLY A 204 -2.46 -3.99 5.94
CA GLY A 204 -1.27 -3.63 5.19
C GLY A 204 -1.52 -3.62 3.68
N PHE A 205 -1.02 -2.60 2.97
CA PHE A 205 -0.92 -2.59 1.51
C PHE A 205 0.54 -2.71 1.11
N THR A 206 0.85 -3.62 0.18
CA THR A 206 2.22 -3.78 -0.33
C THR A 206 2.24 -4.41 -1.71
N GLY A 207 3.23 -4.03 -2.52
CA GLY A 207 3.57 -4.71 -3.78
C GLY A 207 4.57 -5.85 -3.60
N THR A 208 5.30 -5.84 -2.48
CA THR A 208 6.40 -6.76 -2.18
C THR A 208 6.27 -7.36 -0.78
N PRO A 209 5.31 -8.28 -0.57
CA PRO A 209 5.16 -8.95 0.73
C PRO A 209 6.43 -9.70 1.12
N ILE A 210 6.69 -9.78 2.42
CA ILE A 210 7.76 -10.60 2.98
C ILE A 210 7.20 -12.00 3.23
N PHE A 211 7.76 -12.99 2.54
CA PHE A 211 7.42 -14.41 2.63
C PHE A 211 8.51 -15.19 3.38
N GLU A 212 8.34 -16.50 3.55
CA GLU A 212 9.34 -17.36 4.18
C GLU A 212 10.69 -17.35 3.45
N GLN A 213 10.69 -17.16 2.12
CA GLN A 213 11.91 -17.16 1.28
C GLN A 213 12.77 -15.91 1.48
N ASN A 214 12.16 -14.79 1.91
CA ASN A 214 12.83 -13.50 2.11
C ASN A 214 12.50 -12.89 3.47
N LYS A 215 12.22 -13.74 4.46
CA LYS A 215 11.82 -13.32 5.81
C LYS A 215 12.86 -12.48 6.51
N TYR A 216 12.40 -11.62 7.41
CA TYR A 216 13.28 -10.85 8.28
C TYR A 216 14.16 -11.77 9.14
N GLU A 217 15.34 -11.26 9.55
CA GLU A 217 16.15 -11.90 10.57
C GLU A 217 15.35 -12.10 11.86
N GLN A 218 15.56 -13.25 12.49
CA GLN A 218 14.89 -13.57 13.75
C GLN A 218 15.37 -12.64 14.86
N LYS A 219 14.44 -11.91 15.46
CA LYS A 219 14.70 -11.05 16.63
C LYS A 219 13.75 -11.42 17.76
N GLY A 220 14.18 -12.35 18.59
CA GLY A 220 13.33 -12.89 19.65
C GLY A 220 12.09 -13.58 19.06
N ASP A 221 10.91 -13.21 19.55
CA ASP A 221 9.60 -13.71 19.14
C ASP A 221 8.85 -12.81 18.14
N LEU A 222 9.58 -11.88 17.47
CA LEU A 222 8.97 -10.96 16.52
C LEU A 222 8.57 -11.66 15.21
N PRO A 223 7.44 -11.22 14.59
CA PRO A 223 7.04 -11.69 13.28
C PRO A 223 8.11 -11.47 12.21
N GLN A 224 8.32 -12.45 11.35
CA GLN A 224 9.31 -12.41 10.28
C GLN A 224 8.69 -12.19 8.89
N THR A 225 7.41 -12.49 8.72
CA THR A 225 6.70 -12.39 7.43
C THR A 225 5.55 -11.39 7.50
N THR A 226 5.09 -10.94 6.34
CA THR A 226 3.94 -10.04 6.25
C THR A 226 2.67 -10.69 6.81
N GLU A 227 2.48 -11.99 6.57
CA GLU A 227 1.33 -12.72 7.10
C GLU A 227 1.37 -12.87 8.61
N GLN A 228 2.52 -13.14 9.19
CA GLN A 228 2.68 -13.19 10.65
C GLN A 228 2.43 -11.80 11.28
N LEU A 229 2.79 -10.73 10.56
CA LEU A 229 2.67 -9.37 11.07
C LEU A 229 1.24 -8.82 10.96
N TYR A 230 0.57 -9.00 9.81
CA TYR A 230 -0.73 -8.40 9.53
C TYR A 230 -1.89 -9.40 9.54
N GLY A 231 -1.64 -10.70 9.46
CA GLY A 231 -2.63 -11.73 9.22
C GLY A 231 -2.68 -12.16 7.76
N LYS A 232 -3.70 -12.91 7.37
CA LYS A 232 -3.83 -13.50 6.03
C LYS A 232 -3.86 -12.45 4.91
N CYS A 233 -3.39 -12.85 3.72
CA CYS A 233 -3.64 -12.10 2.50
C CYS A 233 -5.15 -12.12 2.20
N LEU A 234 -5.76 -10.93 2.22
CA LEU A 234 -7.20 -10.77 1.99
C LEU A 234 -7.52 -10.69 0.50
N HIS A 235 -6.61 -10.12 -0.29
CA HIS A 235 -6.73 -10.01 -1.74
C HIS A 235 -5.35 -9.86 -2.38
N SER A 236 -5.17 -10.47 -3.55
CA SER A 236 -3.94 -10.33 -4.34
C SER A 236 -4.25 -9.83 -5.75
N TYR A 237 -3.37 -8.95 -6.25
CA TYR A 237 -3.30 -8.53 -7.63
C TYR A 237 -1.83 -8.33 -7.97
N THR A 238 -1.25 -9.39 -8.50
CA THR A 238 0.20 -9.51 -8.71
C THR A 238 0.62 -8.85 -10.03
N ILE A 239 1.93 -8.76 -10.24
CA ILE A 239 2.47 -8.23 -11.50
C ILE A 239 2.03 -9.05 -12.72
N LYS A 240 1.80 -10.35 -12.54
CA LYS A 240 1.33 -11.24 -13.61
C LYS A 240 -0.07 -10.86 -14.09
N GLU A 241 -0.99 -10.65 -13.15
CA GLU A 241 -2.36 -10.20 -13.43
C GLU A 241 -2.36 -8.79 -14.01
N ALA A 242 -1.53 -7.91 -13.45
CA ALA A 242 -1.45 -6.52 -13.91
C ALA A 242 -0.89 -6.39 -15.35
N ILE A 243 0.03 -7.24 -15.77
CA ILE A 243 0.51 -7.32 -17.16
C ILE A 243 -0.58 -7.89 -18.06
N HIS A 244 -1.25 -8.95 -17.63
CA HIS A 244 -2.35 -9.55 -18.38
C HIS A 244 -3.48 -8.55 -18.64
N ASP A 245 -3.80 -7.72 -17.64
CA ASP A 245 -4.86 -6.70 -17.73
C ASP A 245 -4.36 -5.37 -18.37
N GLU A 246 -3.13 -5.35 -18.91
CA GLU A 246 -2.50 -4.15 -19.47
C GLU A 246 -2.49 -2.94 -18.52
N ALA A 247 -2.59 -3.21 -17.21
CA ALA A 247 -2.57 -2.17 -16.18
C ALA A 247 -1.16 -1.65 -15.91
N VAL A 248 -0.15 -2.46 -16.22
CA VAL A 248 1.28 -2.12 -16.18
C VAL A 248 1.96 -2.63 -17.44
N LEU A 249 3.06 -2.00 -17.82
CA LEU A 249 3.85 -2.44 -18.96
C LEU A 249 4.49 -3.80 -18.68
N GLY A 250 4.50 -4.66 -19.69
CA GLY A 250 5.26 -5.90 -19.66
C GLY A 250 6.76 -5.64 -19.62
N PHE A 251 7.52 -6.62 -19.15
CA PHE A 251 8.97 -6.58 -19.12
C PHE A 251 9.56 -7.90 -19.62
N MET A 252 10.77 -7.81 -20.17
CA MET A 252 11.56 -8.99 -20.52
C MET A 252 12.74 -9.08 -19.56
N VAL A 253 13.02 -10.31 -19.08
CA VAL A 253 14.18 -10.59 -18.26
C VAL A 253 15.25 -11.22 -19.15
N GLU A 254 16.41 -10.61 -19.22
CA GLU A 254 17.59 -11.19 -19.81
C GLU A 254 18.64 -11.44 -18.74
N ASN A 255 19.06 -12.68 -18.65
CA ASN A 255 20.15 -13.08 -17.78
C ASN A 255 21.43 -13.17 -18.63
N LEU A 256 22.32 -12.20 -18.44
CA LEU A 256 23.64 -12.21 -19.05
C LEU A 256 24.64 -12.75 -18.02
N GLY A 257 25.05 -13.98 -18.17
CA GLY A 257 25.97 -14.63 -17.26
C GLY A 257 26.84 -15.65 -17.98
N PRO A 258 27.88 -16.15 -17.31
CA PRO A 258 28.71 -17.21 -17.86
C PRO A 258 27.86 -18.46 -18.11
N LYS A 259 28.14 -19.14 -19.21
CA LYS A 259 27.43 -20.38 -19.59
C LYS A 259 27.70 -21.55 -18.61
N ASN A 260 28.76 -21.47 -17.82
CA ASN A 260 29.13 -22.46 -16.80
C ASN A 260 28.61 -22.02 -15.42
N LYS A 261 27.96 -22.95 -14.71
CA LYS A 261 27.38 -22.71 -13.37
C LYS A 261 28.41 -22.63 -12.23
N ASP A 262 29.68 -23.00 -12.48
CA ASP A 262 30.74 -23.07 -11.46
C ASP A 262 31.67 -21.85 -11.54
N VAL A 263 31.11 -20.66 -11.45
CA VAL A 263 31.91 -19.42 -11.38
C VAL A 263 31.99 -18.98 -9.92
N ASP A 264 33.21 -18.88 -9.38
CA ASP A 264 33.47 -18.35 -8.04
C ASP A 264 32.92 -16.93 -7.91
N GLU A 265 32.30 -16.61 -6.78
CA GLU A 265 31.75 -15.29 -6.50
C GLU A 265 32.80 -14.16 -6.65
N SER A 266 34.06 -14.45 -6.40
CA SER A 266 35.16 -13.51 -6.59
C SER A 266 35.30 -13.04 -8.05
N ALA A 267 34.91 -13.84 -9.01
CA ALA A 267 34.97 -13.48 -10.44
C ALA A 267 34.03 -12.31 -10.77
N TYR A 268 32.91 -12.18 -10.05
CA TYR A 268 31.98 -11.06 -10.22
C TYR A 268 32.52 -9.73 -9.70
N LEU A 269 33.49 -9.77 -8.78
CA LEU A 269 34.16 -8.59 -8.24
C LEU A 269 35.36 -8.17 -9.07
N SER A 270 35.69 -8.92 -10.13
CA SER A 270 36.86 -8.61 -10.99
C SER A 270 36.61 -7.37 -11.86
N GLU A 271 37.64 -6.56 -12.07
CA GLU A 271 37.55 -5.40 -12.96
C GLU A 271 37.13 -5.78 -14.38
N LYS A 272 37.56 -6.95 -14.85
CA LYS A 272 37.19 -7.50 -16.17
C LYS A 272 35.69 -7.74 -16.26
N HIS A 273 35.06 -8.30 -15.20
CA HIS A 273 33.62 -8.51 -15.16
C HIS A 273 32.85 -7.18 -15.18
N MET A 274 33.27 -6.22 -14.34
CA MET A 274 32.66 -4.89 -14.29
C MET A 274 32.72 -4.17 -15.64
N ARG A 275 33.89 -4.24 -16.32
CA ARG A 275 34.07 -3.68 -17.69
C ARG A 275 33.13 -4.36 -18.69
N ASN A 276 33.01 -5.68 -18.65
CA ASN A 276 32.07 -6.42 -19.52
C ASN A 276 30.62 -6.02 -19.29
N VAL A 277 30.20 -5.87 -18.03
CA VAL A 277 28.84 -5.41 -17.69
C VAL A 277 28.58 -4.02 -18.26
N LEU A 278 29.53 -3.10 -18.08
CA LEU A 278 29.44 -1.74 -18.63
C LEU A 278 29.40 -1.74 -20.15
N ASP A 279 30.21 -2.59 -20.81
CA ASP A 279 30.19 -2.72 -22.27
C ASP A 279 28.85 -3.22 -22.79
N VAL A 280 28.25 -4.21 -22.14
CA VAL A 280 26.91 -4.70 -22.47
C VAL A 280 25.87 -3.58 -22.33
N ILE A 281 25.91 -2.82 -21.23
CA ILE A 281 24.97 -1.72 -20.99
C ILE A 281 25.14 -0.62 -22.05
N LEU A 282 26.37 -0.19 -22.32
CA LEU A 282 26.65 0.96 -23.17
C LEU A 282 26.60 0.65 -24.66
N ASN A 283 27.02 -0.55 -25.09
CA ASN A 283 27.25 -0.86 -26.49
C ASN A 283 26.36 -1.96 -27.06
N GLN A 284 25.86 -2.89 -26.20
CA GLN A 284 25.03 -4.01 -26.66
C GLN A 284 23.53 -3.84 -26.34
N SER A 285 23.18 -2.83 -25.57
CA SER A 285 21.79 -2.53 -25.20
C SER A 285 21.15 -1.49 -26.15
N ALA A 286 21.69 -1.28 -27.33
CA ALA A 286 21.22 -0.26 -28.28
C ALA A 286 19.72 -0.38 -28.60
N THR A 287 19.21 -1.60 -28.77
CA THR A 287 17.78 -1.87 -29.01
C THR A 287 16.90 -1.62 -27.81
N LYS A 288 17.45 -1.64 -26.59
CA LYS A 288 16.71 -1.53 -25.32
C LYS A 288 16.83 -0.13 -24.72
N LEU A 289 18.03 0.42 -24.73
CA LEU A 289 18.30 1.74 -24.15
C LEU A 289 18.46 2.85 -25.19
N GLY A 290 18.44 2.51 -26.49
CA GLY A 290 18.60 3.48 -27.56
C GLY A 290 20.01 4.05 -27.73
N MET A 291 21.02 3.46 -27.03
CA MET A 291 22.41 3.89 -27.10
C MET A 291 23.20 3.07 -28.14
N GLN A 292 24.00 3.75 -28.97
CA GLN A 292 25.04 3.13 -29.78
C GLN A 292 26.38 3.79 -29.48
N ASN A 293 27.38 2.99 -29.09
CA ASN A 293 28.73 3.48 -28.77
C ASN A 293 28.73 4.65 -27.77
N GLY A 294 27.90 4.60 -26.76
CA GLY A 294 27.76 5.65 -25.75
C GLY A 294 27.15 6.95 -26.26
N LYS A 295 26.58 6.98 -27.47
CA LYS A 295 25.96 8.16 -28.09
C LYS A 295 24.49 7.87 -28.44
N GLY A 296 23.64 8.88 -28.33
CA GLY A 296 22.24 8.83 -28.72
C GLY A 296 21.29 9.27 -27.61
N ARG A 297 19.99 9.25 -27.89
CA ARG A 297 18.95 9.44 -26.89
C ARG A 297 18.71 8.11 -26.19
N THR A 298 18.68 8.10 -24.87
CA THR A 298 18.48 6.91 -24.07
C THR A 298 17.13 6.95 -23.39
N TYR A 299 16.55 5.77 -23.16
CA TYR A 299 15.54 5.59 -22.12
C TYR A 299 16.23 5.59 -20.75
N GLU A 300 15.47 5.94 -19.71
CA GLU A 300 15.99 5.90 -18.34
C GLU A 300 16.34 4.46 -17.95
N GLY A 301 17.49 4.29 -17.27
CA GLY A 301 17.98 3.02 -16.76
C GLY A 301 18.37 3.13 -15.31
N ILE A 302 18.15 2.08 -14.53
CA ILE A 302 18.58 1.97 -13.13
C ILE A 302 19.61 0.85 -13.05
N LEU A 303 20.84 1.19 -12.63
CA LEU A 303 21.89 0.24 -12.33
C LEU A 303 21.95 0.03 -10.81
N THR A 304 21.70 -1.19 -10.36
CA THR A 304 21.90 -1.60 -8.97
C THR A 304 23.19 -2.42 -8.88
N VAL A 305 24.07 -2.01 -7.97
CA VAL A 305 25.31 -2.73 -7.64
C VAL A 305 25.23 -3.21 -6.19
N LYS A 306 25.85 -4.39 -5.94
CA LYS A 306 25.90 -4.98 -4.60
C LYS A 306 27.15 -4.51 -3.87
#